data_2e4a5a37c7f0e03c92b5e8a0ba9ad158
#
_entry.id   2e4a5a37c7f0e03c92b5e8a0ba9ad158
#
_cell.length_a   1.000
_cell.length_b   1.000
_cell.length_c   1.000
_cell.angle_alpha   90.00
_cell.angle_beta   90.00
_cell.angle_gamma   90.00
#
_symmetry.space_group_name_H-M   'P 1'
#
loop_
_entity.id
_entity.type
_entity.pdbx_description
1 polymer ?
#
loop_
_entity_poly.entity_id
_entity_poly.type
_entity_poly.pdbx_seq_one_letter_code
_entity_poly.pdbx_strand_id
1 'polypeptide(L)'
;MARLLVMRRLTVEGVAPVDAARAALETEVDDLDIAVRGPGARAGAEGDNGGAARGHLRALPGGGEGARGAGATSLPGAAPSTVSARVAAVIDAALAYDQAACDALLRIGAQGDPAAWWTQLVEPAWLRIAQRTVLGTPGEAPELVLATAALRALREFTQAFEQALVAAGNPPANHPSRMRKIVLIFAAPDEVVPLAAHALAAALVAQGATARIVTGPASTHRAVELVTMVRPAALVLATTLARPDLGVVHSVHDAFASLPIFVGLRRDDSVSEVPLAATVQRVRSFTGLLHEVLAVVA
;
A
#
# COMPACT_ATOMS: atom_id res chain seq x y z
N MET A 1 -16.28 -23.63 -12.06
CA MET A 1 -15.24 -23.03 -12.95
C MET A 1 -15.85 -22.20 -14.07
N ALA A 2 -16.79 -22.69 -14.85
CA ALA A 2 -17.38 -21.97 -16.00
C ALA A 2 -17.97 -20.59 -15.63
N ARG A 3 -18.71 -20.45 -14.53
CA ARG A 3 -19.28 -19.18 -14.05
C ARG A 3 -18.22 -18.11 -13.76
N LEU A 4 -17.05 -18.48 -13.25
CA LEU A 4 -15.93 -17.55 -13.02
C LEU A 4 -15.35 -17.03 -14.33
N LEU A 5 -15.33 -17.85 -15.38
CA LEU A 5 -14.88 -17.43 -16.71
C LEU A 5 -15.86 -16.45 -17.35
N VAL A 6 -17.16 -16.68 -17.20
CA VAL A 6 -18.22 -15.76 -17.65
C VAL A 6 -18.12 -14.42 -16.92
N MET A 7 -18.02 -14.43 -15.59
CA MET A 7 -17.84 -13.23 -14.78
C MET A 7 -16.60 -12.43 -15.22
N ARG A 8 -15.45 -13.11 -15.38
CA ARG A 8 -14.22 -12.48 -15.83
C ARG A 8 -14.36 -11.83 -17.21
N ARG A 9 -15.02 -12.52 -18.15
CA ARG A 9 -15.26 -12.00 -19.49
C ARG A 9 -16.11 -10.73 -19.46
N LEU A 10 -17.23 -10.74 -18.74
CA LEU A 10 -18.12 -9.58 -18.58
C LEU A 10 -17.39 -8.39 -17.94
N THR A 11 -16.52 -8.66 -16.95
CA THR A 11 -15.71 -7.61 -16.32
C THR A 11 -14.70 -7.01 -17.29
N VAL A 12 -14.08 -7.81 -18.16
CA VAL A 12 -13.19 -7.33 -19.22
C VAL A 12 -13.94 -6.51 -20.27
N GLU A 13 -15.20 -6.84 -20.54
CA GLU A 13 -16.11 -6.10 -21.43
C GLU A 13 -16.66 -4.81 -20.78
N GLY A 14 -16.26 -4.49 -19.54
CA GLY A 14 -16.61 -3.26 -18.84
C GLY A 14 -17.87 -3.31 -17.97
N VAL A 15 -18.43 -4.50 -17.76
CA VAL A 15 -19.55 -4.69 -16.82
C VAL A 15 -19.04 -4.60 -15.39
N ALA A 16 -19.77 -3.88 -14.52
CA ALA A 16 -19.39 -3.76 -13.11
C ALA A 16 -19.30 -5.16 -12.44
N PRO A 17 -18.29 -5.43 -11.58
CA PRO A 17 -18.05 -6.76 -11.02
C PRO A 17 -19.27 -7.40 -10.34
N VAL A 18 -20.11 -6.58 -9.67
CA VAL A 18 -21.33 -7.06 -9.01
C VAL A 18 -22.38 -7.54 -10.01
N ASP A 19 -22.53 -6.80 -11.12
CA ASP A 19 -23.48 -7.16 -12.18
C ASP A 19 -22.97 -8.32 -13.02
N ALA A 20 -21.66 -8.38 -13.25
CA ALA A 20 -21.01 -9.53 -13.89
C ALA A 20 -21.17 -10.81 -13.07
N ALA A 21 -21.06 -10.72 -11.74
CA ALA A 21 -21.28 -11.85 -10.85
C ALA A 21 -22.74 -12.31 -10.86
N ARG A 22 -23.70 -11.38 -10.84
CA ARG A 22 -25.13 -11.69 -10.94
C ARG A 22 -25.46 -12.37 -12.25
N ALA A 23 -25.02 -11.82 -13.37
CA ALA A 23 -25.23 -12.40 -14.70
C ALA A 23 -24.61 -13.79 -14.82
N ALA A 24 -23.43 -14.02 -14.25
CA ALA A 24 -22.79 -15.33 -14.24
C ALA A 24 -23.54 -16.38 -13.37
N LEU A 25 -24.26 -15.94 -12.34
CA LEU A 25 -25.10 -16.82 -11.51
C LEU A 25 -26.43 -17.19 -12.20
N GLU A 26 -26.99 -16.26 -12.96
CA GLU A 26 -28.26 -16.44 -13.69
C GLU A 26 -28.09 -17.23 -14.99
N THR A 27 -26.87 -17.41 -15.49
CA THR A 27 -26.57 -18.18 -16.71
C THR A 27 -26.75 -19.69 -16.43
N GLU A 28 -27.58 -20.36 -17.20
CA GLU A 28 -27.80 -21.82 -17.09
C GLU A 28 -26.54 -22.60 -17.50
N VAL A 29 -26.39 -23.82 -16.97
CA VAL A 29 -25.18 -24.63 -17.14
C VAL A 29 -24.91 -24.97 -18.62
N ASP A 30 -25.95 -25.18 -19.40
CA ASP A 30 -25.85 -25.49 -20.83
C ASP A 30 -25.42 -24.29 -21.69
N ASP A 31 -25.73 -23.07 -21.27
CA ASP A 31 -25.32 -21.84 -21.93
C ASP A 31 -23.89 -21.38 -21.55
N LEU A 32 -23.34 -21.92 -20.45
CA LEU A 32 -21.97 -21.56 -19.98
C LEU A 32 -20.89 -21.99 -20.99
N ASP A 33 -21.08 -23.13 -21.68
CA ASP A 33 -20.11 -23.60 -22.67
C ASP A 33 -20.10 -22.73 -23.94
N ILE A 34 -21.24 -22.15 -24.30
CA ILE A 34 -21.38 -21.23 -25.44
C ILE A 34 -20.78 -19.86 -25.09
N ALA A 35 -21.06 -19.38 -23.88
CA ALA A 35 -20.55 -18.10 -23.39
C ALA A 35 -19.02 -18.09 -23.23
N VAL A 36 -18.41 -19.24 -22.89
CA VAL A 36 -16.96 -19.39 -22.74
C VAL A 36 -16.26 -19.47 -24.11
N ARG A 37 -16.88 -20.08 -25.14
CA ARG A 37 -16.28 -20.27 -26.48
C ARG A 37 -16.40 -19.08 -27.42
N GLY A 38 -17.28 -18.11 -27.15
CA GLY A 38 -17.50 -16.93 -28.00
C GLY A 38 -18.25 -17.23 -29.32
N PRO A 39 -18.86 -16.22 -29.97
CA PRO A 39 -19.70 -16.39 -31.15
C PRO A 39 -18.97 -16.80 -32.44
N GLY A 40 -17.64 -17.00 -32.40
CA GLY A 40 -16.82 -17.37 -33.56
C GLY A 40 -16.56 -18.87 -33.77
N ALA A 41 -17.07 -19.77 -32.92
CA ALA A 41 -16.72 -21.19 -32.96
C ALA A 41 -17.73 -22.09 -33.71
N ARG A 42 -18.70 -21.51 -34.40
CA ARG A 42 -19.68 -22.27 -35.24
C ARG A 42 -19.56 -21.90 -36.73
N ALA A 43 -18.45 -22.26 -37.35
CA ALA A 43 -18.39 -22.43 -38.82
C ALA A 43 -17.14 -23.21 -39.16
N GLY A 44 -17.25 -24.52 -39.45
CA GLY A 44 -16.10 -25.25 -39.95
C GLY A 44 -16.12 -26.73 -39.64
N ALA A 45 -17.26 -27.41 -39.89
CA ALA A 45 -17.28 -28.85 -40.12
C ALA A 45 -17.81 -29.07 -41.52
N GLU A 46 -16.88 -29.16 -42.48
CA GLU A 46 -16.93 -29.94 -43.72
C GLU A 46 -15.89 -29.36 -44.71
N GLY A 47 -15.00 -30.22 -45.20
CA GLY A 47 -14.15 -29.89 -46.34
C GLY A 47 -12.70 -30.35 -46.17
N ASP A 48 -12.51 -31.58 -46.40
CA ASP A 48 -11.42 -32.39 -46.97
C ASP A 48 -10.29 -31.62 -47.69
N ASN A 49 -9.09 -32.21 -47.62
CA ASN A 49 -7.92 -32.16 -48.48
C ASN A 49 -6.81 -31.17 -48.25
N GLY A 50 -5.69 -31.75 -47.87
CA GLY A 50 -4.44 -31.71 -48.59
C GLY A 50 -3.55 -30.49 -48.42
N GLY A 51 -2.42 -30.65 -47.77
CA GLY A 51 -1.32 -29.71 -48.03
C GLY A 51 -0.35 -29.55 -46.85
N ALA A 52 0.62 -30.42 -46.82
CA ALA A 52 1.81 -30.28 -45.98
C ALA A 52 2.58 -29.00 -46.30
N ALA A 53 2.77 -28.12 -45.33
CA ALA A 53 3.83 -27.13 -45.38
C ALA A 53 4.57 -27.10 -44.05
N ARG A 54 5.66 -27.85 -44.03
CA ARG A 54 6.70 -27.79 -42.99
C ARG A 54 7.40 -26.45 -43.08
N GLY A 55 7.09 -25.55 -42.17
CA GLY A 55 7.88 -24.32 -41.98
C GLY A 55 9.12 -24.63 -41.11
N HIS A 56 10.26 -24.77 -41.78
CA HIS A 56 11.56 -24.88 -41.13
C HIS A 56 11.92 -23.59 -40.40
N LEU A 57 12.05 -23.64 -39.10
CA LEU A 57 12.83 -22.64 -38.34
C LEU A 57 14.30 -22.85 -38.64
N ARG A 58 14.88 -21.96 -39.48
CA ARG A 58 16.29 -21.91 -39.80
C ARG A 58 17.06 -21.27 -38.68
N ALA A 59 17.85 -22.06 -37.96
CA ALA A 59 18.87 -21.58 -37.07
C ALA A 59 19.93 -20.81 -37.85
N LEU A 60 20.28 -19.62 -37.39
CA LEU A 60 21.43 -18.86 -37.88
C LEU A 60 22.67 -19.26 -37.08
N PRO A 61 23.77 -19.59 -37.73
CA PRO A 61 25.02 -19.92 -37.05
C PRO A 61 25.73 -18.65 -36.58
N GLY A 62 26.32 -18.75 -35.39
CA GLY A 62 27.21 -17.74 -34.84
C GLY A 62 28.56 -17.71 -35.56
N GLY A 63 29.28 -16.62 -35.36
CA GLY A 63 30.69 -16.52 -35.66
C GLY A 63 31.07 -15.19 -36.29
N GLY A 64 31.93 -14.45 -35.63
CA GLY A 64 32.59 -13.29 -36.22
C GLY A 64 33.22 -12.37 -35.17
N GLU A 65 34.45 -12.70 -34.80
CA GLU A 65 35.36 -11.80 -34.09
C GLU A 65 35.66 -10.54 -34.92
N GLY A 66 35.84 -9.43 -34.15
CA GLY A 66 36.75 -8.36 -34.54
C GLY A 66 36.17 -7.13 -35.20
N ALA A 67 36.11 -6.06 -34.42
CA ALA A 67 36.67 -4.77 -34.81
C ALA A 67 36.54 -3.73 -33.71
N ARG A 68 37.71 -3.20 -33.33
CA ARG A 68 37.88 -1.99 -32.50
C ARG A 68 37.29 -0.80 -33.24
N GLY A 69 36.57 0.07 -32.55
CA GLY A 69 36.25 1.38 -33.12
C GLY A 69 35.30 2.21 -32.28
N ALA A 70 35.87 3.20 -31.60
CA ALA A 70 35.34 4.51 -31.31
C ALA A 70 34.12 4.64 -30.36
N GLY A 71 34.38 5.00 -29.14
CA GLY A 71 33.91 6.25 -28.52
C GLY A 71 32.43 6.53 -28.53
N ALA A 72 31.61 5.77 -27.81
CA ALA A 72 30.40 6.33 -27.23
C ALA A 72 30.78 6.77 -25.82
N THR A 73 30.93 8.08 -25.65
CA THR A 73 31.06 8.74 -24.35
C THR A 73 29.74 8.51 -23.62
N SER A 74 29.63 7.39 -22.92
CA SER A 74 28.60 7.21 -21.90
C SER A 74 28.85 8.31 -20.87
N LEU A 75 27.93 9.26 -20.81
CA LEU A 75 27.81 10.17 -19.67
C LEU A 75 27.91 9.28 -18.43
N PRO A 76 28.77 9.62 -17.45
CA PRO A 76 28.86 8.84 -16.22
C PRO A 76 27.48 8.91 -15.58
N GLY A 77 26.73 7.81 -15.67
CA GLY A 77 25.52 7.60 -14.91
C GLY A 77 25.88 7.85 -13.46
N ALA A 78 25.23 8.83 -12.82
CA ALA A 78 25.43 9.10 -11.41
C ALA A 78 25.34 7.75 -10.69
N ALA A 79 26.38 7.38 -9.94
CA ALA A 79 26.41 6.16 -9.14
C ALA A 79 25.09 6.16 -8.30
N PRO A 80 24.31 5.07 -8.30
CA PRO A 80 23.05 5.03 -7.58
C PRO A 80 23.33 5.47 -6.15
N SER A 81 22.57 6.46 -5.66
CA SER A 81 22.71 6.89 -4.27
C SER A 81 22.57 5.66 -3.38
N THR A 82 23.26 5.62 -2.24
CA THR A 82 23.19 4.47 -1.30
C THR A 82 21.75 4.14 -0.93
N VAL A 83 20.86 5.15 -0.88
CA VAL A 83 19.41 4.98 -0.67
C VAL A 83 18.76 4.25 -1.83
N SER A 84 19.04 4.62 -3.08
CA SER A 84 18.47 3.95 -4.26
C SER A 84 18.89 2.49 -4.34
N ALA A 85 20.13 2.16 -3.98
CA ALA A 85 20.61 0.79 -3.91
C ALA A 85 19.90 -0.03 -2.81
N ARG A 86 19.64 0.58 -1.65
CA ARG A 86 18.87 -0.08 -0.57
C ARG A 86 17.42 -0.33 -0.98
N VAL A 87 16.77 0.63 -1.63
CA VAL A 87 15.40 0.44 -2.17
C VAL A 87 15.37 -0.72 -3.15
N ALA A 88 16.34 -0.80 -4.07
CA ALA A 88 16.43 -1.90 -5.02
C ALA A 88 16.61 -3.25 -4.31
N ALA A 89 17.51 -3.34 -3.33
CA ALA A 89 17.74 -4.56 -2.55
C ALA A 89 16.48 -5.02 -1.80
N VAL A 90 15.70 -4.10 -1.24
CA VAL A 90 14.42 -4.43 -0.57
C VAL A 90 13.40 -4.97 -1.58
N ILE A 91 13.31 -4.37 -2.76
CA ILE A 91 12.41 -4.84 -3.83
C ILE A 91 12.81 -6.25 -4.27
N ASP A 92 14.10 -6.48 -4.51
CA ASP A 92 14.61 -7.77 -4.97
C ASP A 92 14.37 -8.86 -3.91
N ALA A 93 14.61 -8.57 -2.64
CA ALA A 93 14.34 -9.49 -1.53
C ALA A 93 12.83 -9.81 -1.43
N ALA A 94 11.95 -8.82 -1.55
CA ALA A 94 10.51 -9.03 -1.50
C ALA A 94 10.01 -9.86 -2.69
N LEU A 95 10.50 -9.59 -3.90
CA LEU A 95 10.16 -10.37 -5.11
C LEU A 95 10.72 -11.80 -5.06
N ALA A 96 11.82 -12.03 -4.36
CA ALA A 96 12.37 -13.35 -4.10
C ALA A 96 11.69 -14.07 -2.93
N TYR A 97 10.68 -13.44 -2.28
CA TYR A 97 10.03 -13.94 -1.06
C TYR A 97 11.00 -14.20 0.10
N ASP A 98 12.16 -13.53 0.11
CA ASP A 98 13.16 -13.64 1.16
C ASP A 98 12.82 -12.74 2.36
N GLN A 99 12.01 -13.30 3.28
CA GLN A 99 11.60 -12.62 4.50
C GLN A 99 12.80 -12.22 5.37
N ALA A 100 13.84 -13.07 5.45
CA ALA A 100 15.00 -12.80 6.31
C ALA A 100 15.82 -11.63 5.77
N ALA A 101 16.02 -11.56 4.46
CA ALA A 101 16.68 -10.43 3.82
C ALA A 101 15.86 -9.13 3.99
N CYS A 102 14.54 -9.19 3.82
CA CYS A 102 13.66 -8.04 4.07
C CYS A 102 13.76 -7.56 5.53
N ASP A 103 13.71 -8.46 6.51
CA ASP A 103 13.85 -8.13 7.93
C ASP A 103 15.20 -7.46 8.23
N ALA A 104 16.29 -7.95 7.63
CA ALA A 104 17.62 -7.36 7.81
C ALA A 104 17.75 -5.97 7.19
N LEU A 105 17.22 -5.79 5.95
CA LEU A 105 17.30 -4.54 5.19
C LEU A 105 16.40 -3.43 5.78
N LEU A 106 15.26 -3.80 6.37
CA LEU A 106 14.28 -2.87 6.90
C LEU A 106 14.48 -2.53 8.38
N ARG A 107 15.43 -3.14 9.06
CA ARG A 107 15.68 -2.85 10.49
C ARG A 107 15.94 -1.36 10.71
N ILE A 108 15.22 -0.78 11.68
CA ILE A 108 15.42 0.59 12.13
C ILE A 108 16.38 0.55 13.33
N GLY A 109 17.52 1.22 13.22
CA GLY A 109 18.45 1.33 14.35
C GLY A 109 17.86 2.11 15.52
N ALA A 110 18.43 1.99 16.72
CA ALA A 110 17.93 2.66 17.92
C ALA A 110 17.89 4.21 17.80
N GLN A 111 18.77 4.78 16.98
CA GLN A 111 18.81 6.21 16.67
C GLN A 111 18.22 6.52 15.28
N GLY A 112 17.51 5.58 14.68
CA GLY A 112 16.92 5.75 13.36
C GLY A 112 15.72 6.71 13.39
N ASP A 113 15.47 7.33 12.25
CA ASP A 113 14.29 8.17 12.03
C ASP A 113 13.22 7.38 11.24
N PRO A 114 12.08 7.02 11.88
CA PRO A 114 11.00 6.31 11.18
C PRO A 114 10.39 7.10 10.02
N ALA A 115 10.41 8.44 10.06
CA ALA A 115 9.87 9.25 8.98
C ALA A 115 10.79 9.21 7.74
N ALA A 116 12.08 9.35 7.92
CA ALA A 116 13.07 9.19 6.85
C ALA A 116 13.09 7.75 6.32
N TRP A 117 13.03 6.76 7.21
CA TRP A 117 12.94 5.34 6.86
C TRP A 117 11.71 5.03 5.99
N TRP A 118 10.54 5.59 6.34
CA TRP A 118 9.35 5.44 5.53
C TRP A 118 9.51 6.10 4.16
N THR A 119 9.78 7.40 4.13
CA THR A 119 9.76 8.21 2.91
C THR A 119 10.87 7.87 1.93
N GLN A 120 12.04 7.44 2.43
CA GLN A 120 13.22 7.19 1.59
C GLN A 120 13.41 5.72 1.22
N LEU A 121 12.84 4.78 2.00
CA LEU A 121 13.08 3.35 1.80
C LEU A 121 11.79 2.57 1.54
N VAL A 122 10.84 2.56 2.48
CA VAL A 122 9.69 1.64 2.40
C VAL A 122 8.65 2.10 1.39
N GLU A 123 8.25 3.36 1.44
CA GLU A 123 7.24 3.89 0.52
C GLU A 123 7.68 3.79 -0.95
N PRO A 124 8.93 4.15 -1.34
CA PRO A 124 9.40 3.93 -2.71
C PRO A 124 9.45 2.46 -3.11
N ALA A 125 9.84 1.55 -2.19
CA ALA A 125 9.85 0.12 -2.47
C ALA A 125 8.42 -0.42 -2.66
N TRP A 126 7.50 -0.07 -1.76
CA TRP A 126 6.09 -0.44 -1.81
C TRP A 126 5.45 -0.05 -3.14
N LEU A 127 5.62 1.21 -3.55
CA LEU A 127 5.05 1.72 -4.80
C LEU A 127 5.60 1.01 -6.04
N ARG A 128 6.89 0.70 -6.04
CA ARG A 128 7.51 -0.01 -7.17
C ARG A 128 7.06 -1.46 -7.26
N ILE A 129 6.85 -2.13 -6.12
CA ILE A 129 6.30 -3.49 -6.09
C ILE A 129 4.86 -3.47 -6.60
N ALA A 130 4.02 -2.55 -6.08
CA ALA A 130 2.62 -2.43 -6.48
C ALA A 130 2.42 -2.09 -7.98
N GLN A 131 3.43 -1.47 -8.62
CA GLN A 131 3.40 -1.18 -10.05
C GLN A 131 3.83 -2.37 -10.93
N ARG A 132 4.41 -3.41 -10.35
CA ARG A 132 4.86 -4.59 -11.10
C ARG A 132 3.73 -5.61 -11.23
N THR A 133 3.49 -6.08 -12.46
CA THR A 133 2.64 -7.24 -12.68
C THR A 133 3.47 -8.48 -12.40
N VAL A 134 3.28 -9.10 -11.25
CA VAL A 134 3.96 -10.34 -10.88
C VAL A 134 2.99 -11.49 -11.01
N LEU A 135 3.37 -12.51 -11.78
CA LEU A 135 2.67 -13.79 -11.81
C LEU A 135 3.23 -14.63 -10.67
N GLY A 136 2.49 -14.68 -9.55
CA GLY A 136 2.84 -15.49 -8.39
C GLY A 136 2.00 -16.76 -8.29
N THR A 137 2.42 -17.68 -7.46
CA THR A 137 1.61 -18.82 -7.04
C THR A 137 0.53 -18.38 -6.04
N PRO A 138 -0.60 -19.10 -5.94
CA PRO A 138 -1.63 -18.77 -4.95
C PRO A 138 -1.06 -18.74 -3.52
N GLY A 139 -1.27 -17.62 -2.82
CA GLY A 139 -0.77 -17.39 -1.46
C GLY A 139 0.57 -16.63 -1.41
N GLU A 140 1.21 -16.39 -2.53
CA GLU A 140 2.44 -15.61 -2.64
C GLU A 140 2.13 -14.17 -3.10
N ALA A 141 2.47 -13.19 -2.26
CA ALA A 141 2.34 -11.79 -2.54
C ALA A 141 3.58 -11.05 -2.01
N PRO A 142 4.45 -10.51 -2.89
CA PRO A 142 5.67 -9.82 -2.46
C PRO A 142 5.38 -8.61 -1.58
N GLU A 143 4.22 -7.96 -1.76
CA GLU A 143 3.76 -6.87 -0.91
C GLU A 143 3.59 -7.32 0.54
N LEU A 144 3.11 -8.53 0.79
CA LEU A 144 2.93 -9.06 2.14
C LEU A 144 4.27 -9.35 2.83
N VAL A 145 5.28 -9.79 2.08
CA VAL A 145 6.65 -10.00 2.60
C VAL A 145 7.22 -8.67 3.08
N LEU A 146 7.17 -7.64 2.22
CA LEU A 146 7.61 -6.29 2.57
C LEU A 146 6.83 -5.74 3.77
N ALA A 147 5.49 -5.87 3.74
CA ALA A 147 4.61 -5.37 4.79
C ALA A 147 4.90 -6.03 6.14
N THR A 148 5.09 -7.35 6.16
CA THR A 148 5.39 -8.11 7.38
C THR A 148 6.72 -7.67 7.99
N ALA A 149 7.76 -7.52 7.19
CA ALA A 149 9.07 -7.05 7.64
C ALA A 149 8.99 -5.60 8.14
N ALA A 150 8.27 -4.72 7.42
CA ALA A 150 8.09 -3.33 7.80
C ALA A 150 7.35 -3.18 9.13
N LEU A 151 6.24 -3.89 9.33
CA LEU A 151 5.49 -3.87 10.58
C LEU A 151 6.31 -4.42 11.77
N ARG A 152 7.12 -5.45 11.53
CA ARG A 152 8.05 -5.98 12.54
C ARG A 152 9.08 -4.93 12.93
N ALA A 153 9.73 -4.30 11.95
CA ALA A 153 10.74 -3.27 12.20
C ALA A 153 10.18 -2.07 12.98
N LEU A 154 8.97 -1.59 12.62
CA LEU A 154 8.29 -0.51 13.34
C LEU A 154 7.92 -0.88 14.77
N ARG A 155 7.44 -2.12 14.98
CA ARG A 155 7.12 -2.61 16.34
C ARG A 155 8.36 -2.73 17.21
N GLU A 156 9.43 -3.31 16.69
CA GLU A 156 10.70 -3.46 17.41
C GLU A 156 11.29 -2.09 17.76
N PHE A 157 11.29 -1.15 16.81
CA PHE A 157 11.73 0.22 17.05
C PHE A 157 10.91 0.90 18.15
N THR A 158 9.57 0.89 18.03
CA THR A 158 8.69 1.56 18.99
C THR A 158 8.85 0.96 20.38
N GLN A 159 8.98 -0.37 20.48
CA GLN A 159 9.18 -1.03 21.76
C GLN A 159 10.54 -0.67 22.39
N ALA A 160 11.61 -0.68 21.62
CA ALA A 160 12.94 -0.31 22.09
C ALA A 160 12.99 1.17 22.53
N PHE A 161 12.35 2.06 21.75
CA PHE A 161 12.27 3.48 22.06
C PHE A 161 11.50 3.75 23.37
N GLU A 162 10.34 3.13 23.56
CA GLU A 162 9.56 3.24 24.80
C GLU A 162 10.32 2.68 26.01
N GLN A 163 11.03 1.57 25.85
CA GLN A 163 11.88 1.00 26.91
C GLN A 163 13.00 1.98 27.29
N ALA A 164 13.65 2.60 26.30
CA ALA A 164 14.69 3.59 26.55
C ALA A 164 14.14 4.84 27.28
N LEU A 165 12.94 5.31 26.91
CA LEU A 165 12.28 6.43 27.59
C LEU A 165 11.99 6.09 29.06
N VAL A 166 11.45 4.92 29.36
CA VAL A 166 11.17 4.47 30.72
C VAL A 166 12.46 4.33 31.53
N ALA A 167 13.52 3.76 30.93
CA ALA A 167 14.83 3.66 31.56
C ALA A 167 15.45 5.03 31.87
N ALA A 168 15.13 6.06 31.08
CA ALA A 168 15.52 7.45 31.32
C ALA A 168 14.62 8.19 32.33
N GLY A 169 13.69 7.49 33.00
CA GLY A 169 12.81 8.04 34.02
C GLY A 169 11.54 8.72 33.49
N ASN A 170 11.25 8.61 32.17
CA ASN A 170 10.00 9.11 31.62
C ASN A 170 8.82 8.20 31.99
N PRO A 171 7.61 8.75 32.13
CA PRO A 171 6.44 7.94 32.41
C PRO A 171 6.14 6.98 31.22
N PRO A 172 5.64 5.75 31.49
CA PRO A 172 5.31 4.81 30.43
C PRO A 172 4.17 5.33 29.54
N ALA A 173 4.04 4.76 28.33
CA ALA A 173 3.09 5.20 27.31
C ALA A 173 1.61 5.24 27.76
N ASN A 174 1.24 4.41 28.74
CA ASN A 174 -0.11 4.35 29.32
C ASN A 174 -0.31 5.25 30.52
N HIS A 175 0.69 6.03 30.90
CA HIS A 175 0.57 6.95 32.04
C HIS A 175 -0.42 8.09 31.72
N PRO A 176 -1.30 8.50 32.65
CA PRO A 176 -2.31 9.53 32.41
C PRO A 176 -1.78 10.85 31.85
N SER A 177 -0.56 11.27 32.26
CA SER A 177 0.04 12.51 31.76
C SER A 177 0.33 12.44 30.24
N ARG A 178 0.72 11.26 29.72
CA ARG A 178 0.96 11.06 28.29
C ARG A 178 -0.34 10.88 27.50
N MET A 179 -1.37 10.33 28.13
CA MET A 179 -2.67 10.09 27.47
C MET A 179 -3.46 11.38 27.21
N ARG A 180 -3.11 12.50 27.84
CA ARG A 180 -3.79 13.79 27.61
C ARG A 180 -3.58 14.36 26.22
N LYS A 181 -2.49 14.01 25.54
CA LYS A 181 -2.11 14.50 24.21
C LYS A 181 -2.04 13.33 23.20
N ILE A 182 -3.01 12.44 23.27
CA ILE A 182 -3.04 11.28 22.40
C ILE A 182 -3.48 11.67 20.98
N VAL A 183 -2.81 11.12 20.00
CA VAL A 183 -3.21 11.16 18.59
C VAL A 183 -3.85 9.84 18.22
N LEU A 184 -5.08 9.87 17.74
CA LEU A 184 -5.73 8.69 17.14
C LEU A 184 -5.48 8.66 15.64
N ILE A 185 -4.93 7.57 15.17
CA ILE A 185 -4.66 7.34 13.75
C ILE A 185 -5.61 6.27 13.24
N PHE A 186 -6.44 6.62 12.27
CA PHE A 186 -7.31 5.69 11.57
C PHE A 186 -6.67 5.28 10.25
N ALA A 187 -6.79 4.00 9.93
CA ALA A 187 -6.54 3.50 8.58
C ALA A 187 -7.80 3.67 7.73
N ALA A 188 -7.65 3.86 6.43
CA ALA A 188 -8.80 3.81 5.54
C ALA A 188 -9.42 2.39 5.56
N PRO A 189 -10.77 2.28 5.52
CA PRO A 189 -11.45 0.97 5.66
C PRO A 189 -11.00 -0.09 4.66
N ASP A 190 -10.67 0.33 3.44
CA ASP A 190 -10.27 -0.57 2.34
C ASP A 190 -8.77 -0.83 2.28
N GLU A 191 -7.98 -0.26 3.19
CA GLU A 191 -6.54 -0.46 3.23
C GLU A 191 -6.18 -1.71 4.03
N VAL A 192 -5.87 -2.80 3.32
CA VAL A 192 -5.59 -4.13 3.92
C VAL A 192 -4.40 -4.07 4.87
N VAL A 193 -3.35 -3.34 4.51
CA VAL A 193 -2.15 -3.17 5.34
C VAL A 193 -1.79 -1.69 5.43
N PRO A 194 -2.21 -0.98 6.49
CA PRO A 194 -2.05 0.47 6.60
C PRO A 194 -0.64 0.86 7.07
N LEU A 195 0.38 0.55 6.26
CA LEU A 195 1.79 0.80 6.60
C LEU A 195 2.07 2.27 6.91
N ALA A 196 1.47 3.19 6.16
CA ALA A 196 1.63 4.64 6.38
C ALA A 196 1.16 5.06 7.78
N ALA A 197 0.03 4.50 8.26
CA ALA A 197 -0.48 4.76 9.61
C ALA A 197 0.49 4.25 10.69
N HIS A 198 1.06 3.05 10.51
CA HIS A 198 2.05 2.49 11.42
C HIS A 198 3.36 3.28 11.42
N ALA A 199 3.84 3.70 10.24
CA ALA A 199 5.03 4.52 10.12
C ALA A 199 4.84 5.89 10.79
N LEU A 200 3.67 6.52 10.60
CA LEU A 200 3.34 7.79 11.25
C LEU A 200 3.27 7.66 12.78
N ALA A 201 2.65 6.58 13.27
CA ALA A 201 2.61 6.34 14.72
C ALA A 201 4.01 6.21 15.32
N ALA A 202 4.91 5.45 14.68
CA ALA A 202 6.29 5.31 15.11
C ALA A 202 7.06 6.63 15.04
N ALA A 203 6.86 7.43 13.99
CA ALA A 203 7.48 8.74 13.84
C ALA A 203 7.01 9.72 14.92
N LEU A 204 5.71 9.74 15.25
CA LEU A 204 5.16 10.54 16.33
C LEU A 204 5.72 10.13 17.71
N VAL A 205 5.81 8.82 17.95
CA VAL A 205 6.40 8.30 19.21
C VAL A 205 7.87 8.70 19.32
N ALA A 206 8.65 8.62 18.24
CA ALA A 206 10.04 9.07 18.22
C ALA A 206 10.21 10.57 18.55
N GLN A 207 9.18 11.38 18.30
CA GLN A 207 9.14 12.80 18.66
C GLN A 207 8.48 13.06 20.03
N GLY A 208 8.25 12.01 20.83
CA GLY A 208 7.69 12.12 22.18
C GLY A 208 6.17 12.23 22.27
N ALA A 209 5.45 12.20 21.14
CA ALA A 209 3.99 12.19 21.13
C ALA A 209 3.43 10.80 21.49
N THR A 210 2.20 10.75 21.96
CA THR A 210 1.49 9.48 22.19
C THR A 210 0.53 9.23 21.04
N ALA A 211 0.83 8.24 20.20
CA ALA A 211 -0.01 7.85 19.07
C ALA A 211 -0.62 6.47 19.27
N ARG A 212 -1.86 6.27 18.82
CA ARG A 212 -2.54 4.98 18.82
C ARG A 212 -3.23 4.77 17.47
N ILE A 213 -3.04 3.59 16.91
CA ILE A 213 -3.70 3.20 15.67
C ILE A 213 -4.99 2.49 16.02
N VAL A 214 -6.07 2.89 15.38
CA VAL A 214 -7.35 2.19 15.49
C VAL A 214 -7.35 1.06 14.46
N THR A 215 -7.27 -0.17 14.97
CA THR A 215 -7.32 -1.40 14.17
C THR A 215 -8.73 -1.98 14.18
N GLY A 216 -9.17 -2.50 13.06
CA GLY A 216 -10.47 -3.16 12.92
C GLY A 216 -11.44 -2.38 12.05
N PRO A 217 -12.66 -2.91 11.80
CA PRO A 217 -13.61 -2.28 10.90
C PRO A 217 -13.97 -0.89 11.41
N ALA A 218 -13.57 0.10 10.64
CA ALA A 218 -13.86 1.50 10.93
C ALA A 218 -15.32 1.81 10.56
N SER A 219 -16.27 1.39 11.40
CA SER A 219 -17.62 1.97 11.30
C SER A 219 -17.57 3.40 11.84
N THR A 220 -18.27 4.31 11.17
CA THR A 220 -18.36 5.71 11.55
C THR A 220 -18.84 5.87 13.01
N HIS A 221 -19.84 5.07 13.42
CA HIS A 221 -20.35 5.06 14.79
C HIS A 221 -19.27 4.71 15.82
N ARG A 222 -18.49 3.65 15.58
CA ARG A 222 -17.39 3.24 16.47
C ARG A 222 -16.30 4.30 16.56
N ALA A 223 -16.04 5.01 15.47
CA ALA A 223 -15.06 6.09 15.48
C ALA A 223 -15.49 7.24 16.38
N VAL A 224 -16.77 7.65 16.32
CA VAL A 224 -17.35 8.68 17.20
C VAL A 224 -17.30 8.23 18.67
N GLU A 225 -17.65 6.97 18.97
CA GLU A 225 -17.55 6.42 20.33
C GLU A 225 -16.12 6.46 20.87
N LEU A 226 -15.14 6.03 20.07
CA LEU A 226 -13.73 6.05 20.44
C LEU A 226 -13.24 7.46 20.74
N VAL A 227 -13.58 8.43 19.90
CA VAL A 227 -13.23 9.84 20.11
C VAL A 227 -13.87 10.37 21.39
N THR A 228 -15.13 10.02 21.67
CA THR A 228 -15.83 10.39 22.91
C THR A 228 -15.14 9.86 24.15
N MET A 229 -14.71 8.59 24.11
CA MET A 229 -14.04 7.95 25.25
C MET A 229 -12.61 8.44 25.46
N VAL A 230 -11.84 8.54 24.36
CA VAL A 230 -10.40 8.82 24.42
C VAL A 230 -10.12 10.32 24.54
N ARG A 231 -10.96 11.17 23.94
CA ARG A 231 -10.80 12.63 23.85
C ARG A 231 -9.40 12.99 23.32
N PRO A 232 -9.06 12.56 22.09
CA PRO A 232 -7.74 12.78 21.53
C PRO A 232 -7.47 14.26 21.29
N ALA A 233 -6.20 14.64 21.28
CA ALA A 233 -5.77 15.99 20.88
C ALA A 233 -5.89 16.21 19.37
N ALA A 234 -5.73 15.14 18.60
CA ALA A 234 -5.92 15.15 17.15
C ALA A 234 -6.37 13.79 16.63
N LEU A 235 -7.07 13.81 15.50
CA LEU A 235 -7.39 12.62 14.72
C LEU A 235 -6.64 12.68 13.39
N VAL A 236 -6.11 11.54 12.94
CA VAL A 236 -5.42 11.42 11.66
C VAL A 236 -6.01 10.27 10.86
N LEU A 237 -6.34 10.50 9.61
CA LEU A 237 -6.55 9.46 8.61
C LEU A 237 -5.31 9.43 7.70
N ALA A 238 -4.46 8.40 7.83
CA ALA A 238 -3.28 8.22 7.01
C ALA A 238 -3.51 7.05 6.05
N THR A 239 -3.42 7.30 4.73
CA THR A 239 -3.69 6.29 3.71
C THR A 239 -2.81 6.48 2.47
N THR A 240 -2.55 5.37 1.79
CA THR A 240 -1.91 5.33 0.47
C THR A 240 -2.90 5.14 -0.67
N LEU A 241 -4.18 4.93 -0.36
CA LEU A 241 -5.24 4.75 -1.33
C LEU A 241 -5.48 6.02 -2.16
N ALA A 242 -5.81 5.84 -3.42
CA ALA A 242 -6.14 6.95 -4.32
C ALA A 242 -7.51 7.59 -3.99
N ARG A 243 -8.46 6.77 -3.56
CA ARG A 243 -9.83 7.17 -3.18
C ARG A 243 -10.23 6.46 -1.90
N PRO A 244 -9.78 6.96 -0.73
CA PRO A 244 -10.17 6.38 0.54
C PRO A 244 -11.62 6.73 0.87
N ASP A 245 -12.30 5.86 1.64
CA ASP A 245 -13.56 6.21 2.28
C ASP A 245 -13.30 7.23 3.40
N LEU A 246 -13.88 8.41 3.29
CA LEU A 246 -13.79 9.52 4.25
C LEU A 246 -14.97 9.58 5.23
N GLY A 247 -15.85 8.59 5.24
CA GLY A 247 -17.02 8.56 6.11
C GLY A 247 -16.70 8.75 7.60
N VAL A 248 -15.56 8.22 8.06
CA VAL A 248 -15.06 8.42 9.43
C VAL A 248 -14.72 9.90 9.68
N VAL A 249 -14.09 10.58 8.73
CA VAL A 249 -13.72 12.00 8.85
C VAL A 249 -14.96 12.86 8.99
N HIS A 250 -15.96 12.66 8.12
CA HIS A 250 -17.24 13.38 8.16
C HIS A 250 -17.95 13.17 9.49
N SER A 251 -18.16 11.92 9.90
CA SER A 251 -18.92 11.61 11.11
C SER A 251 -18.25 12.13 12.38
N VAL A 252 -16.92 12.09 12.44
CA VAL A 252 -16.20 12.64 13.60
C VAL A 252 -16.23 14.17 13.57
N HIS A 253 -16.08 14.80 12.41
CA HIS A 253 -16.18 16.25 12.29
C HIS A 253 -17.54 16.77 12.70
N ASP A 254 -18.62 16.12 12.25
CA ASP A 254 -20.01 16.50 12.59
C ASP A 254 -20.27 16.40 14.10
N ALA A 255 -19.69 15.38 14.76
CA ALA A 255 -19.84 15.17 16.21
C ALA A 255 -18.90 16.07 17.04
N PHE A 256 -17.72 16.41 16.52
CA PHE A 256 -16.65 17.13 17.22
C PHE A 256 -16.02 18.21 16.35
N ALA A 257 -16.78 19.27 16.02
CA ALA A 257 -16.35 20.33 15.10
C ALA A 257 -15.07 21.06 15.50
N SER A 258 -14.68 21.03 16.77
CA SER A 258 -13.43 21.65 17.29
C SER A 258 -12.22 20.73 17.28
N LEU A 259 -12.39 19.42 17.01
CA LEU A 259 -11.28 18.49 16.99
C LEU A 259 -10.43 18.67 15.73
N PRO A 260 -9.12 18.88 15.83
CA PRO A 260 -8.24 18.87 14.68
C PRO A 260 -8.21 17.51 14.00
N ILE A 261 -8.51 17.48 12.71
CA ILE A 261 -8.51 16.27 11.88
C ILE A 261 -7.56 16.48 10.71
N PHE A 262 -6.60 15.58 10.57
CA PHE A 262 -5.63 15.60 9.49
C PHE A 262 -5.87 14.44 8.53
N VAL A 263 -5.99 14.75 7.24
CA VAL A 263 -6.21 13.73 6.19
C VAL A 263 -4.99 13.69 5.29
N GLY A 264 -4.23 12.61 5.40
CA GLY A 264 -3.06 12.35 4.58
C GLY A 264 -3.45 11.75 3.24
N LEU A 265 -3.62 12.58 2.21
CA LEU A 265 -3.98 12.16 0.86
C LEU A 265 -2.83 12.47 -0.10
N ARG A 266 -2.32 11.45 -0.78
CA ARG A 266 -1.28 11.61 -1.80
C ARG A 266 -1.80 12.20 -3.12
N ARG A 267 -3.04 11.86 -3.51
CA ARG A 267 -3.66 12.24 -4.78
C ARG A 267 -4.77 13.26 -4.58
N ASP A 268 -5.05 13.99 -5.64
CA ASP A 268 -6.07 15.06 -5.63
C ASP A 268 -7.49 14.55 -5.89
N ASP A 269 -7.65 13.28 -6.22
CA ASP A 269 -8.91 12.71 -6.71
C ASP A 269 -10.06 12.76 -5.68
N SER A 270 -9.73 12.81 -4.37
CA SER A 270 -10.71 12.85 -3.27
C SER A 270 -10.79 14.22 -2.57
N VAL A 271 -10.22 15.27 -3.15
CA VAL A 271 -10.16 16.60 -2.50
C VAL A 271 -11.54 17.16 -2.21
N SER A 272 -12.48 16.94 -3.13
CA SER A 272 -13.85 17.45 -3.01
C SER A 272 -14.67 16.75 -1.91
N GLU A 273 -14.20 15.62 -1.42
CA GLU A 273 -14.87 14.82 -0.39
C GLU A 273 -14.41 15.19 1.03
N VAL A 274 -13.33 15.95 1.17
CA VAL A 274 -12.86 16.42 2.49
C VAL A 274 -13.73 17.57 2.96
N PRO A 275 -14.25 17.54 4.21
CA PRO A 275 -15.01 18.65 4.77
C PRO A 275 -14.25 19.98 4.70
N LEU A 276 -14.91 21.03 4.22
CA LEU A 276 -14.35 22.39 4.17
C LEU A 276 -14.52 23.05 5.55
N ALA A 277 -13.58 22.78 6.46
CA ALA A 277 -13.58 23.34 7.79
C ALA A 277 -12.15 23.70 8.24
N ALA A 278 -12.02 24.72 9.09
CA ALA A 278 -10.72 25.14 9.61
C ALA A 278 -10.02 24.06 10.44
N THR A 279 -10.77 23.13 11.01
CA THR A 279 -10.29 22.04 11.83
C THR A 279 -9.97 20.76 11.02
N VAL A 280 -10.35 20.70 9.74
CA VAL A 280 -10.04 19.58 8.86
C VAL A 280 -9.00 20.00 7.85
N GLN A 281 -7.81 19.45 8.00
CA GLN A 281 -6.66 19.80 7.15
C GLN A 281 -6.26 18.62 6.29
N ARG A 282 -6.14 18.87 5.00
CA ARG A 282 -5.57 17.92 4.06
C ARG A 282 -4.07 18.15 3.91
N VAL A 283 -3.31 17.07 4.03
CA VAL A 283 -1.85 17.11 3.89
C VAL A 283 -1.39 16.13 2.83
N ARG A 284 -0.54 16.58 1.90
CA ARG A 284 -0.13 15.81 0.72
C ARG A 284 1.13 14.96 0.90
N SER A 285 1.92 15.25 1.92
CA SER A 285 3.17 14.55 2.17
C SER A 285 3.21 13.96 3.58
N PHE A 286 3.89 12.84 3.72
CA PHE A 286 4.07 12.18 5.02
C PHE A 286 4.78 13.10 6.02
N THR A 287 5.85 13.76 5.61
CA THR A 287 6.61 14.70 6.46
C THR A 287 5.77 15.91 6.86
N GLY A 288 4.97 16.44 5.92
CA GLY A 288 4.03 17.53 6.22
C GLY A 288 2.98 17.08 7.24
N LEU A 289 2.40 15.88 7.06
CA LEU A 289 1.43 15.31 7.99
C LEU A 289 2.01 15.15 9.39
N LEU A 290 3.22 14.60 9.50
CA LEU A 290 3.94 14.48 10.77
C LEU A 290 4.12 15.85 11.44
N HIS A 291 4.56 16.86 10.68
CA HIS A 291 4.82 18.22 11.19
C HIS A 291 3.53 18.88 11.69
N GLU A 292 2.45 18.86 10.91
CA GLU A 292 1.17 19.47 11.28
C GLU A 292 0.58 18.81 12.54
N VAL A 293 0.63 17.47 12.64
CA VAL A 293 0.17 16.77 13.83
C VAL A 293 1.00 17.13 15.06
N LEU A 294 2.33 17.19 14.93
CA LEU A 294 3.21 17.58 16.03
C LEU A 294 2.95 19.01 16.51
N ALA A 295 2.65 19.94 15.61
CA ALA A 295 2.33 21.32 15.97
C ALA A 295 1.10 21.46 16.87
N VAL A 296 0.14 20.50 16.79
CA VAL A 296 -1.06 20.48 17.64
C VAL A 296 -0.83 19.80 18.99
N VAL A 297 0.13 18.84 19.07
CA VAL A 297 0.34 18.03 20.30
C VAL A 297 1.59 18.41 21.10
N ALA A 298 2.40 19.36 20.57
CA ALA A 298 3.61 19.89 21.25
C ALA A 298 3.33 20.78 22.50
#